data_4800c012ed0a04d8c0eddaa3e0d3f07e
#
_entry.id   4800c012ed0a04d8c0eddaa3e0d3f07e
#
_cell.length_a   1.000
_cell.length_b   1.000
_cell.length_c   1.000
_cell.angle_alpha   90.00
_cell.angle_beta   90.00
_cell.angle_gamma   90.00
#
_symmetry.space_group_name_H-M   'P 1'
#
loop_
_entity.id
_entity.type
_entity.pdbx_description
1 polymer ?
#
loop_
_entity_poly.entity_id
_entity_poly.type
_entity_poly.pdbx_seq_one_letter_code
_entity_poly.pdbx_strand_id
1 'polypeptide(L)'
;MIVMENAVVTYPSFELNCSLQVDEGTITGIVGENGAGKTTLFKALLGLVPIASGSAKINGQDIAELSLADRESIGTVLAESFFNDIYTIKDVNRLLKSFYRKFDENYFLRKCADFHLLQDQKLKEFSTGMKAKLKTLTALSHGAQLLILDEPTSGLDVSARYEILDMLQDYLVAHPQCSILISSHISSDLEKLCDDIYYLKAGQVLLHEETDRLLDAYGVLKVDEEGLGQLDRDFLLYRKRTNYGYDLLTDQRLFYMENYPKVIVEKPTIDQIMLMIMDGDRL
;
A
#
# COMPACT_ATOMS: atom_id res chain seq x y z
N MET A 1 -7.41 10.36 9.47
CA MET A 1 -6.27 10.99 8.76
C MET A 1 -6.63 11.34 7.31
N ILE A 2 -6.86 10.39 6.43
CA ILE A 2 -7.32 10.62 5.03
C ILE A 2 -8.79 10.21 4.90
N VAL A 3 -9.59 11.00 4.19
CA VAL A 3 -10.95 10.64 3.78
C VAL A 3 -11.12 11.02 2.31
N MET A 4 -11.47 10.05 1.48
CA MET A 4 -11.74 10.22 0.07
C MET A 4 -13.13 9.67 -0.23
N GLU A 5 -14.03 10.50 -0.78
CA GLU A 5 -15.43 10.13 -1.00
C GLU A 5 -15.78 10.29 -2.47
N ASN A 6 -16.08 9.17 -3.13
CA ASN A 6 -16.48 9.09 -4.53
C ASN A 6 -15.59 9.95 -5.45
N ALA A 7 -14.29 9.94 -5.17
CA ALA A 7 -13.35 10.77 -5.89
C ALA A 7 -13.07 10.18 -7.28
N VAL A 8 -13.29 11.00 -8.29
CA VAL A 8 -13.14 10.62 -9.70
C VAL A 8 -11.95 11.36 -10.32
N VAL A 9 -11.04 10.62 -10.93
CA VAL A 9 -9.97 11.16 -11.78
C VAL A 9 -10.09 10.53 -13.16
N THR A 10 -10.24 11.35 -14.20
CA THR A 10 -10.52 10.89 -15.56
C THR A 10 -9.32 11.12 -16.47
N TYR A 11 -8.90 10.08 -17.17
CA TYR A 11 -7.97 10.09 -18.30
C TYR A 11 -8.66 9.58 -19.56
N PRO A 12 -8.12 9.79 -20.77
CA PRO A 12 -8.79 9.35 -22.00
C PRO A 12 -9.10 7.85 -22.08
N SER A 13 -8.31 7.01 -21.42
CA SER A 13 -8.43 5.54 -21.44
C SER A 13 -8.60 4.90 -20.07
N PHE A 14 -8.72 5.71 -18.99
CA PHE A 14 -8.79 5.20 -17.63
C PHE A 14 -9.56 6.17 -16.73
N GLU A 15 -10.35 5.63 -15.83
CA GLU A 15 -11.03 6.39 -14.79
C GLU A 15 -10.76 5.75 -13.43
N LEU A 16 -10.31 6.56 -12.47
CA LEU A 16 -10.32 6.20 -11.06
C LEU A 16 -11.63 6.70 -10.47
N ASN A 17 -12.38 5.83 -9.80
CA ASN A 17 -13.57 6.20 -9.03
C ASN A 17 -13.56 5.39 -7.73
N CYS A 18 -13.12 6.02 -6.66
CA CYS A 18 -12.94 5.32 -5.41
C CYS A 18 -13.26 6.16 -4.18
N SER A 19 -13.60 5.44 -3.12
CA SER A 19 -13.67 5.95 -1.76
C SER A 19 -12.69 5.18 -0.89
N LEU A 20 -11.97 5.87 -0.02
CA LEU A 20 -11.08 5.24 0.96
C LEU A 20 -10.97 6.10 2.21
N GLN A 21 -10.67 5.45 3.32
CA GLN A 21 -10.36 6.09 4.60
C GLN A 21 -9.05 5.52 5.14
N VAL A 22 -8.22 6.40 5.70
CA VAL A 22 -7.03 6.03 6.47
C VAL A 22 -7.17 6.68 7.83
N ASP A 23 -7.16 5.90 8.88
CA ASP A 23 -7.28 6.39 10.24
C ASP A 23 -5.94 6.92 10.76
N GLU A 24 -5.99 7.69 11.84
CA GLU A 24 -4.78 8.22 12.47
C GLU A 24 -4.00 7.10 13.17
N GLY A 25 -2.70 7.04 12.93
CA GLY A 25 -1.82 6.04 13.53
C GLY A 25 -1.94 4.65 12.91
N THR A 26 -2.63 4.49 11.77
CA THR A 26 -2.76 3.21 11.07
C THR A 26 -1.91 3.13 9.81
N ILE A 27 -1.63 1.91 9.40
CA ILE A 27 -0.96 1.58 8.16
C ILE A 27 -1.95 0.91 7.21
N THR A 28 -2.35 1.63 6.18
CA THR A 28 -3.28 1.16 5.17
C THR A 28 -2.54 0.75 3.90
N GLY A 29 -2.75 -0.49 3.46
CA GLY A 29 -2.19 -1.06 2.24
C GLY A 29 -3.12 -0.88 1.03
N ILE A 30 -2.56 -0.55 -0.13
CA ILE A 30 -3.26 -0.58 -1.42
C ILE A 30 -2.66 -1.68 -2.28
N VAL A 31 -3.40 -2.75 -2.50
CA VAL A 31 -3.05 -3.84 -3.40
C VAL A 31 -3.78 -3.68 -4.73
N GLY A 32 -3.16 -4.08 -5.80
CA GLY A 32 -3.76 -4.11 -7.14
C GLY A 32 -2.74 -4.33 -8.22
N GLU A 33 -3.18 -4.82 -9.37
CA GLU A 33 -2.32 -5.04 -10.53
C GLU A 33 -1.69 -3.74 -11.06
N ASN A 34 -0.71 -3.89 -11.93
CA ASN A 34 -0.17 -2.75 -12.68
C ASN A 34 -1.30 -2.15 -13.54
N GLY A 35 -1.45 -0.83 -13.47
CA GLY A 35 -2.56 -0.13 -14.15
C GLY A 35 -3.89 -0.11 -13.37
N ALA A 36 -3.98 -0.71 -12.19
CA ALA A 36 -5.20 -0.65 -11.36
C ALA A 36 -5.59 0.76 -10.89
N GLY A 37 -4.64 1.72 -10.91
CA GLY A 37 -4.90 3.10 -10.52
C GLY A 37 -4.20 3.55 -9.22
N LYS A 38 -3.35 2.70 -8.61
CA LYS A 38 -2.65 3.02 -7.34
C LYS A 38 -1.90 4.36 -7.40
N THR A 39 -1.03 4.53 -8.39
CA THR A 39 -0.28 5.78 -8.59
C THR A 39 -1.20 6.97 -8.87
N THR A 40 -2.31 6.78 -9.60
CA THR A 40 -3.31 7.82 -9.84
C THR A 40 -3.98 8.26 -8.54
N LEU A 41 -4.38 7.30 -7.70
CA LEU A 41 -4.92 7.54 -6.36
C LEU A 41 -3.95 8.40 -5.52
N PHE A 42 -2.68 8.03 -5.48
CA PHE A 42 -1.67 8.76 -4.70
C PHE A 42 -1.40 10.15 -5.27
N LYS A 43 -1.32 10.28 -6.60
CA LYS A 43 -1.21 11.59 -7.25
C LYS A 43 -2.42 12.48 -6.97
N ALA A 44 -3.63 11.92 -6.92
CA ALA A 44 -4.84 12.65 -6.57
C ALA A 44 -4.79 13.17 -5.12
N LEU A 45 -4.45 12.32 -4.15
CA LEU A 45 -4.30 12.69 -2.75
C LEU A 45 -3.23 13.78 -2.52
N LEU A 46 -2.19 13.79 -3.33
CA LEU A 46 -1.13 14.80 -3.28
C LEU A 46 -1.49 16.09 -4.04
N GLY A 47 -2.66 16.15 -4.70
CA GLY A 47 -3.06 17.27 -5.52
C GLY A 47 -2.24 17.43 -6.81
N LEU A 48 -1.57 16.37 -7.26
CA LEU A 48 -0.75 16.37 -8.49
C LEU A 48 -1.60 16.12 -9.75
N VAL A 49 -2.80 15.61 -9.59
CA VAL A 49 -3.81 15.47 -10.65
C VAL A 49 -5.15 15.97 -10.12
N PRO A 50 -5.99 16.62 -10.97
CA PRO A 50 -7.27 17.15 -10.52
C PRO A 50 -8.28 16.03 -10.26
N ILE A 51 -9.10 16.19 -9.21
CA ILE A 51 -10.27 15.39 -8.94
C ILE A 51 -11.44 16.04 -9.71
N ALA A 52 -12.06 15.29 -10.63
CA ALA A 52 -13.15 15.76 -11.48
C ALA A 52 -14.49 15.84 -10.73
N SER A 53 -14.72 14.94 -9.76
CA SER A 53 -15.88 14.95 -8.85
C SER A 53 -15.57 14.17 -7.57
N GLY A 54 -16.43 14.29 -6.55
CA GLY A 54 -16.17 13.76 -5.22
C GLY A 54 -15.28 14.68 -4.40
N SER A 55 -14.67 14.16 -3.34
CA SER A 55 -13.79 14.93 -2.46
C SER A 55 -12.62 14.10 -1.93
N ALA A 56 -11.53 14.77 -1.58
CA ALA A 56 -10.43 14.19 -0.84
C ALA A 56 -9.95 15.17 0.24
N LYS A 57 -9.81 14.68 1.45
CA LYS A 57 -9.41 15.46 2.62
C LYS A 57 -8.27 14.79 3.36
N ILE A 58 -7.35 15.61 3.87
CA ILE A 58 -6.29 15.18 4.80
C ILE A 58 -6.47 16.01 6.08
N ASN A 59 -6.58 15.33 7.22
CA ASN A 59 -6.88 15.95 8.54
C ASN A 59 -8.13 16.85 8.51
N GLY A 60 -9.15 16.45 7.75
CA GLY A 60 -10.40 17.21 7.61
C GLY A 60 -10.33 18.41 6.65
N GLN A 61 -9.16 18.77 6.13
CA GLN A 61 -8.98 19.82 5.13
C GLN A 61 -9.00 19.26 3.71
N ASP A 62 -9.64 20.00 2.80
CA ASP A 62 -9.57 19.67 1.36
C ASP A 62 -8.13 19.72 0.86
N ILE A 63 -7.74 18.73 0.06
CA ILE A 63 -6.37 18.66 -0.48
C ILE A 63 -5.96 19.87 -1.32
N ALA A 64 -6.92 20.55 -1.94
CA ALA A 64 -6.67 21.78 -2.70
C ALA A 64 -6.35 22.98 -1.80
N GLU A 65 -6.79 22.96 -0.55
CA GLU A 65 -6.65 24.05 0.43
C GLU A 65 -5.49 23.82 1.42
N LEU A 66 -4.77 22.71 1.32
CA LEU A 66 -3.64 22.42 2.19
C LEU A 66 -2.57 23.52 2.14
N SER A 67 -2.22 24.05 3.29
CA SER A 67 -1.14 25.01 3.44
C SER A 67 0.23 24.38 3.17
N LEU A 68 1.27 25.22 3.01
CA LEU A 68 2.64 24.72 2.91
C LEU A 68 3.05 23.89 4.15
N ALA A 69 2.62 24.31 5.34
CA ALA A 69 2.93 23.59 6.58
C ALA A 69 2.26 22.21 6.62
N ASP A 70 1.02 22.09 6.13
CA ASP A 70 0.33 20.79 6.04
C ASP A 70 1.06 19.88 5.03
N ARG A 71 1.46 20.42 3.88
CA ARG A 71 2.23 19.66 2.86
C ARG A 71 3.62 19.25 3.36
N GLU A 72 4.30 20.09 4.17
CA GLU A 72 5.57 19.73 4.82
C GLU A 72 5.41 18.57 5.81
N SER A 73 4.21 18.29 6.32
CA SER A 73 3.93 17.17 7.22
C SER A 73 3.67 15.84 6.49
N ILE A 74 3.68 15.84 5.15
CA ILE A 74 3.46 14.66 4.32
C ILE A 74 4.80 14.19 3.75
N GLY A 75 5.24 12.99 4.13
CA GLY A 75 6.37 12.32 3.51
C GLY A 75 5.94 11.49 2.31
N THR A 76 6.64 11.60 1.19
CA THR A 76 6.22 10.94 -0.04
C THR A 76 7.33 10.13 -0.69
N VAL A 77 6.99 8.94 -1.17
CA VAL A 77 7.77 8.16 -2.13
C VAL A 77 6.88 7.87 -3.33
N LEU A 78 7.19 8.44 -4.49
CA LEU A 78 6.52 8.12 -5.74
C LEU A 78 7.45 7.34 -6.65
N ALA A 79 6.91 6.37 -7.40
CA ALA A 79 7.71 5.46 -8.23
C ALA A 79 8.64 6.23 -9.21
N GLU A 80 8.09 7.25 -9.87
CA GLU A 80 8.79 8.03 -10.91
C GLU A 80 9.60 9.22 -10.37
N SER A 81 9.48 9.57 -9.08
CA SER A 81 10.17 10.73 -8.51
C SER A 81 11.56 10.37 -8.02
N PHE A 82 12.54 11.18 -8.35
CA PHE A 82 13.86 11.13 -7.75
C PHE A 82 14.59 12.46 -7.92
N PHE A 83 15.67 12.62 -7.19
CA PHE A 83 16.57 13.76 -7.34
C PHE A 83 17.34 13.68 -8.67
N ASN A 84 17.86 14.83 -9.13
CA ASN A 84 18.71 14.85 -10.30
C ASN A 84 19.94 13.94 -10.10
N ASP A 85 20.26 13.14 -11.10
CA ASP A 85 21.34 12.16 -11.09
C ASP A 85 22.75 12.74 -10.85
N ILE A 86 22.94 14.06 -11.08
CA ILE A 86 24.21 14.75 -10.82
C ILE A 86 24.43 15.10 -9.34
N TYR A 87 23.36 15.09 -8.53
CA TYR A 87 23.45 15.42 -7.11
C TYR A 87 24.18 14.34 -6.33
N THR A 88 24.71 14.75 -5.19
CA THR A 88 25.28 13.90 -4.15
C THR A 88 24.35 13.92 -2.93
N ILE A 89 24.58 13.05 -1.94
CA ILE A 89 23.86 13.12 -0.66
C ILE A 89 24.04 14.47 0.02
N LYS A 90 25.22 15.09 -0.12
CA LYS A 90 25.45 16.46 0.42
C LYS A 90 24.52 17.50 -0.23
N ASP A 91 24.25 17.35 -1.52
CA ASP A 91 23.34 18.25 -2.22
C ASP A 91 21.90 18.02 -1.80
N VAL A 92 21.49 16.73 -1.69
CA VAL A 92 20.16 16.34 -1.16
C VAL A 92 19.98 16.89 0.25
N ASN A 93 20.96 16.72 1.15
CA ASN A 93 20.92 17.26 2.51
C ASN A 93 20.68 18.75 2.54
N ARG A 94 21.40 19.53 1.71
CA ARG A 94 21.20 20.99 1.60
C ARG A 94 19.79 21.34 1.13
N LEU A 95 19.27 20.61 0.13
CA LEU A 95 17.92 20.82 -0.37
C LEU A 95 16.89 20.57 0.72
N LEU A 96 16.95 19.42 1.39
CA LEU A 96 16.00 19.06 2.45
C LEU A 96 16.00 20.09 3.58
N LYS A 97 17.18 20.57 3.98
CA LYS A 97 17.34 21.61 5.00
C LYS A 97 16.73 22.95 4.57
N SER A 98 16.67 23.23 3.26
CA SER A 98 16.07 24.47 2.76
C SER A 98 14.56 24.39 2.58
N PHE A 99 14.01 23.19 2.33
CA PHE A 99 12.58 22.99 2.07
C PHE A 99 11.78 22.63 3.31
N TYR A 100 12.35 21.86 4.25
CA TYR A 100 11.63 21.33 5.41
C TYR A 100 12.12 21.96 6.71
N ARG A 101 11.23 22.66 7.42
CA ARG A 101 11.56 23.34 8.69
C ARG A 101 11.93 22.35 9.82
N LYS A 102 11.32 21.15 9.78
CA LYS A 102 11.52 20.09 10.77
C LYS A 102 12.52 19.02 10.32
N PHE A 103 13.35 19.32 9.30
CA PHE A 103 14.33 18.37 8.79
C PHE A 103 15.37 18.01 9.87
N ASP A 104 15.45 16.71 10.20
CA ASP A 104 16.47 16.15 11.10
C ASP A 104 17.70 15.71 10.29
N GLU A 105 18.65 16.66 10.16
CA GLU A 105 19.91 16.43 9.46
C GLU A 105 20.73 15.32 10.11
N ASN A 106 20.71 15.21 11.44
CA ASN A 106 21.49 14.21 12.16
C ASN A 106 20.93 12.80 11.91
N TYR A 107 19.61 12.64 11.96
CA TYR A 107 18.95 11.39 11.62
C TYR A 107 19.25 11.00 10.16
N PHE A 108 19.06 11.92 9.21
CA PHE A 108 19.30 11.68 7.79
C PHE A 108 20.73 11.21 7.52
N LEU A 109 21.74 11.95 7.99
CA LEU A 109 23.14 11.63 7.73
C LEU A 109 23.57 10.34 8.42
N ARG A 110 23.11 10.08 9.64
CA ARG A 110 23.36 8.84 10.36
C ARG A 110 22.81 7.64 9.60
N LYS A 111 21.53 7.68 9.19
CA LYS A 111 20.91 6.59 8.43
C LYS A 111 21.54 6.42 7.04
N CYS A 112 21.99 7.50 6.38
CA CYS A 112 22.79 7.37 5.16
C CYS A 112 24.09 6.58 5.41
N ALA A 113 24.76 6.81 6.51
CA ALA A 113 25.98 6.08 6.88
C ALA A 113 25.67 4.59 7.20
N ASP A 114 24.60 4.32 7.97
CA ASP A 114 24.14 2.97 8.30
C ASP A 114 23.87 2.13 7.03
N PHE A 115 23.30 2.75 5.99
CA PHE A 115 23.03 2.12 4.70
C PHE A 115 24.19 2.20 3.70
N HIS A 116 25.36 2.61 4.14
CA HIS A 116 26.58 2.76 3.31
C HIS A 116 26.37 3.67 2.08
N LEU A 117 25.51 4.68 2.19
CA LEU A 117 25.31 5.69 1.16
C LEU A 117 26.38 6.76 1.29
N LEU A 118 27.36 6.76 0.37
CA LEU A 118 28.50 7.68 0.45
C LEU A 118 28.10 9.12 0.12
N GLN A 119 28.48 10.06 0.97
CA GLN A 119 28.03 11.46 0.89
C GLN A 119 28.47 12.19 -0.39
N ASP A 120 29.61 11.83 -0.97
CA ASP A 120 30.18 12.47 -2.16
C ASP A 120 29.91 11.68 -3.45
N GLN A 121 29.26 10.51 -3.35
CA GLN A 121 28.89 9.71 -4.52
C GLN A 121 27.70 10.34 -5.25
N LYS A 122 27.76 10.40 -6.57
CA LYS A 122 26.66 10.90 -7.40
C LYS A 122 25.51 9.91 -7.45
N LEU A 123 24.28 10.42 -7.44
CA LEU A 123 23.07 9.59 -7.44
C LEU A 123 22.92 8.71 -8.69
N LYS A 124 23.53 9.09 -9.83
CA LYS A 124 23.60 8.24 -11.04
C LYS A 124 24.35 6.91 -10.82
N GLU A 125 25.21 6.87 -9.80
CA GLU A 125 26.01 5.69 -9.46
C GLU A 125 25.32 4.78 -8.43
N PHE A 126 24.15 5.21 -7.94
CA PHE A 126 23.38 4.44 -6.97
C PHE A 126 22.67 3.26 -7.63
N SER A 127 22.71 2.11 -6.98
CA SER A 127 21.85 0.98 -7.35
C SER A 127 20.37 1.31 -7.09
N THR A 128 19.47 0.50 -7.64
CA THR A 128 18.02 0.65 -7.39
C THR A 128 17.70 0.64 -5.89
N GLY A 129 18.33 -0.29 -5.12
CA GLY A 129 18.17 -0.35 -3.67
C GLY A 129 18.68 0.89 -2.94
N MET A 130 19.85 1.42 -3.33
CA MET A 130 20.37 2.66 -2.76
C MET A 130 19.44 3.85 -3.03
N LYS A 131 18.88 3.95 -4.25
CA LYS A 131 17.92 5.00 -4.60
C LYS A 131 16.63 4.87 -3.79
N ALA A 132 16.11 3.66 -3.60
CA ALA A 132 14.91 3.41 -2.81
C ALA A 132 15.11 3.78 -1.33
N LYS A 133 16.25 3.37 -0.73
CA LYS A 133 16.63 3.77 0.63
C LYS A 133 16.71 5.28 0.79
N LEU A 134 17.35 5.98 -0.14
CA LEU A 134 17.45 7.44 -0.10
C LEU A 134 16.07 8.12 -0.22
N LYS A 135 15.18 7.65 -1.11
CA LYS A 135 13.80 8.14 -1.23
C LYS A 135 13.05 8.01 0.09
N THR A 136 13.10 6.81 0.70
CA THR A 136 12.42 6.54 1.96
C THR A 136 13.01 7.40 3.09
N LEU A 137 14.33 7.49 3.21
CA LEU A 137 14.98 8.38 4.18
C LEU A 137 14.54 9.83 4.03
N THR A 138 14.43 10.32 2.80
CA THR A 138 13.94 11.68 2.55
C THR A 138 12.54 11.89 3.11
N ALA A 139 11.63 10.93 2.89
CA ALA A 139 10.26 10.99 3.38
C ALA A 139 10.17 10.94 4.92
N LEU A 140 11.10 10.24 5.58
CA LEU A 140 11.10 10.07 7.04
C LEU A 140 11.84 11.19 7.80
N SER A 141 12.74 11.92 7.13
CA SER A 141 13.70 12.81 7.82
C SER A 141 13.17 14.18 8.20
N HIS A 142 11.89 14.49 7.95
CA HIS A 142 11.32 15.82 8.23
C HIS A 142 10.13 15.78 9.20
N GLY A 143 9.97 14.67 9.96
CA GLY A 143 8.91 14.54 10.97
C GLY A 143 7.52 14.45 10.34
N ALA A 144 7.38 13.66 9.29
CA ALA A 144 6.12 13.44 8.61
C ALA A 144 5.07 12.83 9.56
N GLN A 145 3.85 13.32 9.49
CA GLN A 145 2.68 12.78 10.20
C GLN A 145 1.86 11.84 9.31
N LEU A 146 2.05 11.95 8.01
CA LEU A 146 1.44 11.09 7.00
C LEU A 146 2.52 10.68 6.00
N LEU A 147 2.64 9.38 5.73
CA LEU A 147 3.49 8.85 4.66
C LEU A 147 2.61 8.31 3.53
N ILE A 148 2.89 8.73 2.30
CA ILE A 148 2.25 8.24 1.07
C ILE A 148 3.33 7.60 0.21
N LEU A 149 3.33 6.26 0.15
CA LEU A 149 4.43 5.46 -0.39
C LEU A 149 3.95 4.60 -1.57
N ASP A 150 4.26 5.02 -2.80
CA ASP A 150 3.90 4.29 -4.02
C ASP A 150 5.00 3.30 -4.40
N GLU A 151 4.73 2.01 -4.18
CA GLU A 151 5.62 0.89 -4.51
C GLU A 151 7.06 1.07 -3.97
N PRO A 152 7.27 1.38 -2.68
CA PRO A 152 8.61 1.73 -2.16
C PRO A 152 9.62 0.58 -2.23
N THR A 153 9.15 -0.67 -2.32
CA THR A 153 9.97 -1.90 -2.35
C THR A 153 10.06 -2.54 -3.74
N SER A 154 9.45 -1.91 -4.76
CA SER A 154 9.39 -2.47 -6.11
C SER A 154 10.77 -2.57 -6.76
N GLY A 155 11.04 -3.73 -7.38
CA GLY A 155 12.31 -3.98 -8.08
C GLY A 155 13.52 -4.16 -7.17
N LEU A 156 13.33 -4.34 -5.86
CA LEU A 156 14.39 -4.57 -4.90
C LEU A 156 14.65 -6.06 -4.69
N ASP A 157 15.89 -6.39 -4.37
CA ASP A 157 16.21 -7.69 -3.79
C ASP A 157 15.63 -7.84 -2.38
N VAL A 158 15.63 -9.08 -1.88
CA VAL A 158 15.01 -9.41 -0.59
C VAL A 158 15.61 -8.61 0.58
N SER A 159 16.94 -8.42 0.60
CA SER A 159 17.61 -7.70 1.68
C SER A 159 17.23 -6.22 1.70
N ALA A 160 17.35 -5.54 0.56
CA ALA A 160 16.99 -4.12 0.44
C ALA A 160 15.52 -3.86 0.76
N ARG A 161 14.64 -4.82 0.42
CA ARG A 161 13.20 -4.77 0.72
C ARG A 161 12.95 -4.81 2.22
N TYR A 162 13.55 -5.78 2.94
CA TYR A 162 13.43 -5.85 4.40
C TYR A 162 13.98 -4.60 5.08
N GLU A 163 15.12 -4.08 4.65
CA GLU A 163 15.69 -2.87 5.24
C GLU A 163 14.75 -1.64 5.11
N ILE A 164 13.97 -1.54 4.04
CA ILE A 164 12.97 -0.47 3.89
C ILE A 164 11.79 -0.71 4.83
N LEU A 165 11.27 -1.95 4.92
CA LEU A 165 10.17 -2.26 5.82
C LEU A 165 10.56 -2.04 7.29
N ASP A 166 11.76 -2.47 7.69
CA ASP A 166 12.29 -2.24 9.03
C ASP A 166 12.44 -0.73 9.33
N MET A 167 12.89 0.04 8.34
CA MET A 167 13.00 1.50 8.47
C MET A 167 11.64 2.17 8.70
N LEU A 168 10.59 1.70 8.04
CA LEU A 168 9.22 2.18 8.24
C LEU A 168 8.70 1.79 9.62
N GLN A 169 8.95 0.55 10.07
CA GLN A 169 8.58 0.09 11.41
C GLN A 169 9.30 0.88 12.50
N ASP A 170 10.63 1.06 12.38
CA ASP A 170 11.42 1.89 13.30
C ASP A 170 10.85 3.31 13.42
N TYR A 171 10.45 3.89 12.27
CA TYR A 171 9.87 5.23 12.25
C TYR A 171 8.54 5.30 13.00
N LEU A 172 7.67 4.31 12.82
CA LEU A 172 6.37 4.25 13.50
C LEU A 172 6.51 4.07 15.02
N VAL A 173 7.48 3.26 15.46
CA VAL A 173 7.77 3.12 16.90
C VAL A 173 8.16 4.47 17.51
N ALA A 174 8.90 5.30 16.76
CA ALA A 174 9.29 6.64 17.22
C ALA A 174 8.17 7.69 17.04
N HIS A 175 7.23 7.46 16.13
CA HIS A 175 6.13 8.37 15.77
C HIS A 175 4.78 7.64 15.72
N PRO A 176 4.23 7.20 16.87
CA PRO A 176 3.05 6.31 16.90
C PRO A 176 1.75 6.94 16.37
N GLN A 177 1.72 8.25 16.16
CA GLN A 177 0.58 8.95 15.53
C GLN A 177 0.75 9.14 14.01
N CYS A 178 1.88 8.70 13.44
CA CYS A 178 2.08 8.76 12.01
C CYS A 178 1.21 7.71 11.32
N SER A 179 0.50 8.12 10.28
CA SER A 179 -0.26 7.18 9.42
C SER A 179 0.52 6.90 8.15
N ILE A 180 0.36 5.71 7.61
CA ILE A 180 0.98 5.31 6.34
C ILE A 180 -0.09 4.83 5.37
N LEU A 181 -0.05 5.35 4.16
CA LEU A 181 -0.74 4.80 3.00
C LEU A 181 0.33 4.27 2.03
N ILE A 182 0.39 2.95 1.86
CA ILE A 182 1.43 2.29 1.07
C ILE A 182 0.83 1.42 -0.02
N SER A 183 1.36 1.48 -1.23
CA SER A 183 1.04 0.51 -2.27
C SER A 183 2.14 -0.53 -2.43
N SER A 184 1.72 -1.75 -2.74
CA SER A 184 2.63 -2.81 -3.18
C SER A 184 1.88 -3.78 -4.11
N HIS A 185 2.62 -4.36 -5.06
CA HIS A 185 2.17 -5.53 -5.80
C HIS A 185 2.66 -6.85 -5.15
N ILE A 186 3.35 -6.75 -4.01
CA ILE A 186 3.84 -7.88 -3.22
C ILE A 186 3.02 -7.93 -1.93
N SER A 187 2.02 -8.81 -1.88
CA SER A 187 1.09 -8.89 -0.74
C SER A 187 1.78 -9.19 0.57
N SER A 188 2.84 -10.02 0.55
CA SER A 188 3.57 -10.39 1.75
C SER A 188 4.29 -9.23 2.46
N ASP A 189 4.50 -8.08 1.79
CA ASP A 189 5.00 -6.86 2.43
C ASP A 189 3.89 -6.21 3.25
N LEU A 190 2.69 -6.18 2.66
CA LEU A 190 1.52 -5.57 3.29
C LEU A 190 0.98 -6.43 4.43
N GLU A 191 0.99 -7.77 4.28
CA GLU A 191 0.61 -8.71 5.36
C GLU A 191 1.36 -8.48 6.67
N LYS A 192 2.60 -8.03 6.59
CA LYS A 192 3.47 -7.82 7.76
C LYS A 192 3.41 -6.41 8.33
N LEU A 193 2.95 -5.45 7.54
CA LEU A 193 3.06 -4.05 7.86
C LEU A 193 1.70 -3.38 8.08
N CYS A 194 0.66 -3.78 7.33
CA CYS A 194 -0.59 -3.05 7.25
C CYS A 194 -1.62 -3.56 8.25
N ASP A 195 -2.36 -2.63 8.85
CA ASP A 195 -3.51 -2.91 9.71
C ASP A 195 -4.73 -3.30 8.86
N ASP A 196 -4.91 -2.63 7.70
CA ASP A 196 -5.98 -2.88 6.75
C ASP A 196 -5.51 -2.77 5.30
N ILE A 197 -6.25 -3.40 4.39
CA ILE A 197 -5.90 -3.48 2.97
C ILE A 197 -7.10 -3.16 2.09
N TYR A 198 -6.89 -2.24 1.16
CA TYR A 198 -7.78 -1.97 0.03
C TYR A 198 -7.30 -2.72 -1.22
N TYR A 199 -8.19 -3.47 -1.85
CA TYR A 199 -7.93 -4.04 -3.16
C TYR A 199 -8.51 -3.16 -4.27
N LEU A 200 -7.62 -2.59 -5.09
CA LEU A 200 -7.95 -1.71 -6.20
C LEU A 200 -7.86 -2.46 -7.54
N LYS A 201 -8.91 -2.42 -8.34
CA LYS A 201 -8.95 -2.99 -9.70
C LYS A 201 -9.64 -2.03 -10.65
N ALA A 202 -9.00 -1.75 -11.79
CA ALA A 202 -9.56 -0.90 -12.85
C ALA A 202 -10.15 0.43 -12.32
N GLY A 203 -9.48 1.08 -11.37
CA GLY A 203 -9.89 2.35 -10.79
C GLY A 203 -10.97 2.26 -9.70
N GLN A 204 -11.38 1.07 -9.28
CA GLN A 204 -12.40 0.87 -8.26
C GLN A 204 -11.88 0.03 -7.09
N VAL A 205 -12.35 0.34 -5.88
CA VAL A 205 -12.12 -0.49 -4.69
C VAL A 205 -13.10 -1.66 -4.73
N LEU A 206 -12.56 -2.89 -4.77
CA LEU A 206 -13.37 -4.12 -4.77
C LEU A 206 -13.49 -4.74 -3.37
N LEU A 207 -12.51 -4.53 -2.51
CA LEU A 207 -12.47 -5.04 -1.14
C LEU A 207 -11.75 -4.03 -0.25
N HIS A 208 -12.23 -3.86 0.97
CA HIS A 208 -11.51 -3.25 2.08
C HIS A 208 -11.71 -4.15 3.30
N GLU A 209 -10.62 -4.57 3.92
CA GLU A 209 -10.69 -5.48 5.06
C GLU A 209 -9.46 -5.33 5.96
N GLU A 210 -9.63 -5.60 7.26
CA GLU A 210 -8.54 -5.73 8.22
C GLU A 210 -7.61 -6.88 7.83
N THR A 211 -6.30 -6.67 7.92
CA THR A 211 -5.29 -7.67 7.53
C THR A 211 -5.43 -8.96 8.34
N ASP A 212 -5.63 -8.85 9.64
CA ASP A 212 -5.83 -10.01 10.52
C ASP A 212 -7.07 -10.80 10.12
N ARG A 213 -8.16 -10.12 9.72
CA ARG A 213 -9.36 -10.80 9.27
C ARG A 213 -9.15 -11.52 7.93
N LEU A 214 -8.44 -10.91 6.98
CA LEU A 214 -8.04 -11.58 5.72
C LEU A 214 -7.24 -12.85 6.00
N LEU A 215 -6.33 -12.80 6.97
CA LEU A 215 -5.46 -13.93 7.29
C LEU A 215 -6.15 -15.01 8.13
N ASP A 216 -7.11 -14.67 8.97
CA ASP A 216 -7.67 -15.63 9.94
C ASP A 216 -9.08 -16.10 9.61
N ALA A 217 -9.94 -15.24 9.08
CA ALA A 217 -11.33 -15.58 8.80
C ALA A 217 -11.55 -16.15 7.40
N TYR A 218 -10.69 -15.75 6.43
CA TYR A 218 -10.86 -16.22 5.06
C TYR A 218 -10.37 -17.66 4.86
N GLY A 219 -11.06 -18.37 3.97
CA GLY A 219 -10.75 -19.75 3.60
C GLY A 219 -11.05 -20.04 2.14
N VAL A 220 -10.31 -20.98 1.56
CA VAL A 220 -10.63 -21.54 0.23
C VAL A 220 -11.02 -22.99 0.40
N LEU A 221 -12.29 -23.30 0.07
CA LEU A 221 -12.83 -24.65 0.06
C LEU A 221 -12.55 -25.30 -1.29
N LYS A 222 -12.08 -26.54 -1.29
CA LYS A 222 -11.87 -27.36 -2.48
C LYS A 222 -12.93 -28.44 -2.58
N VAL A 223 -13.79 -28.34 -3.59
CA VAL A 223 -14.93 -29.25 -3.75
C VAL A 223 -15.10 -29.69 -5.21
N ASP A 224 -15.64 -30.86 -5.40
CA ASP A 224 -16.17 -31.31 -6.68
C ASP A 224 -17.60 -30.80 -6.90
N GLU A 225 -18.22 -31.19 -7.99
CA GLU A 225 -19.57 -30.75 -8.35
C GLU A 225 -20.66 -31.30 -7.40
N GLU A 226 -20.45 -32.51 -6.85
CA GLU A 226 -21.34 -33.12 -5.87
C GLU A 226 -21.20 -32.41 -4.51
N GLY A 227 -19.99 -32.17 -4.05
CA GLY A 227 -19.69 -31.43 -2.82
C GLY A 227 -20.25 -30.02 -2.81
N LEU A 228 -20.19 -29.29 -3.94
CA LEU A 228 -20.78 -27.97 -4.07
C LEU A 228 -22.31 -27.96 -3.80
N GLY A 229 -23.01 -29.06 -4.18
CA GLY A 229 -24.44 -29.19 -3.93
C GLY A 229 -24.82 -29.44 -2.47
N GLN A 230 -23.87 -29.84 -1.64
CA GLN A 230 -24.09 -30.20 -0.23
C GLN A 230 -23.69 -29.08 0.76
N LEU A 231 -23.02 -28.03 0.28
CA LEU A 231 -22.60 -26.91 1.09
C LEU A 231 -23.70 -25.89 1.31
N ASP A 232 -23.71 -25.32 2.53
CA ASP A 232 -24.38 -24.05 2.78
C ASP A 232 -23.67 -22.93 1.99
N ARG A 233 -24.42 -22.13 1.27
CA ARG A 233 -23.88 -21.11 0.38
C ARG A 233 -23.91 -19.69 0.98
N ASP A 234 -24.50 -19.51 2.15
CA ASP A 234 -24.75 -18.21 2.77
C ASP A 234 -23.45 -17.42 3.05
N PHE A 235 -22.34 -18.15 3.24
CA PHE A 235 -21.03 -17.53 3.51
C PHE A 235 -20.01 -17.74 2.40
N LEU A 236 -20.45 -18.16 1.21
CA LEU A 236 -19.58 -18.26 0.03
C LEU A 236 -19.62 -16.94 -0.73
N LEU A 237 -18.44 -16.37 -0.97
CA LEU A 237 -18.28 -15.06 -1.61
C LEU A 237 -18.03 -15.17 -3.12
N TYR A 238 -17.12 -16.06 -3.49
CA TYR A 238 -16.70 -16.28 -4.87
C TYR A 238 -16.47 -17.75 -5.15
N ARG A 239 -16.67 -18.16 -6.40
CA ARG A 239 -16.26 -19.49 -6.88
C ARG A 239 -15.38 -19.36 -8.13
N LYS A 240 -14.42 -20.25 -8.24
CA LYS A 240 -13.56 -20.37 -9.41
C LYS A 240 -13.52 -21.83 -9.85
N ARG A 241 -13.79 -22.09 -11.15
CA ARG A 241 -13.71 -23.43 -11.69
C ARG A 241 -12.25 -23.85 -11.83
N THR A 242 -11.95 -25.08 -11.42
CA THR A 242 -10.63 -25.70 -11.54
C THR A 242 -10.72 -26.98 -12.38
N ASN A 243 -9.60 -27.65 -12.62
CA ASN A 243 -9.58 -28.90 -13.38
C ASN A 243 -10.28 -30.07 -12.64
N TYR A 244 -10.46 -29.95 -11.32
CA TYR A 244 -10.97 -31.02 -10.44
C TYR A 244 -12.25 -30.64 -9.70
N GLY A 245 -12.87 -29.52 -10.05
CA GLY A 245 -14.08 -29.02 -9.39
C GLY A 245 -14.05 -27.51 -9.22
N TYR A 246 -14.24 -27.04 -8.00
CA TYR A 246 -14.33 -25.61 -7.67
C TYR A 246 -13.49 -25.27 -6.47
N ASP A 247 -12.84 -24.12 -6.54
CA ASP A 247 -12.34 -23.37 -5.39
C ASP A 247 -13.41 -22.34 -4.99
N LEU A 248 -13.77 -22.33 -3.69
CA LEU A 248 -14.80 -21.43 -3.15
C LEU A 248 -14.18 -20.56 -2.08
N LEU A 249 -14.30 -19.24 -2.22
CA LEU A 249 -13.84 -18.29 -1.22
C LEU A 249 -14.93 -18.04 -0.19
N THR A 250 -14.56 -18.08 1.08
CA THR A 250 -15.41 -17.71 2.22
C THR A 250 -14.68 -16.78 3.17
N ASP A 251 -15.41 -15.96 3.92
CA ASP A 251 -14.92 -15.20 5.07
C ASP A 251 -15.30 -15.85 6.41
N GLN A 252 -15.78 -17.12 6.38
CA GLN A 252 -16.18 -17.92 7.53
C GLN A 252 -15.48 -19.29 7.53
N ARG A 253 -14.13 -19.26 7.46
CA ARG A 253 -13.31 -20.49 7.38
C ARG A 253 -13.62 -21.49 8.47
N LEU A 254 -13.73 -21.04 9.72
CA LEU A 254 -13.98 -21.92 10.87
C LEU A 254 -15.36 -22.59 10.78
N PHE A 255 -16.39 -21.86 10.32
CA PHE A 255 -17.72 -22.45 10.13
C PHE A 255 -17.67 -23.68 9.20
N TYR A 256 -16.97 -23.57 8.07
CA TYR A 256 -16.86 -24.70 7.14
C TYR A 256 -15.99 -25.83 7.66
N MET A 257 -14.92 -25.52 8.39
CA MET A 257 -14.08 -26.57 9.03
C MET A 257 -14.86 -27.39 10.08
N GLU A 258 -15.73 -26.74 10.85
CA GLU A 258 -16.49 -27.39 11.91
C GLU A 258 -17.71 -28.15 11.36
N ASN A 259 -18.43 -27.59 10.40
CA ASN A 259 -19.69 -28.15 9.91
C ASN A 259 -19.51 -29.12 8.72
N TYR A 260 -18.40 -29.02 8.01
CA TYR A 260 -18.10 -29.82 6.82
C TYR A 260 -16.71 -30.49 6.89
N PRO A 261 -16.49 -31.41 7.86
CA PRO A 261 -15.15 -31.96 8.15
C PRO A 261 -14.55 -32.82 7.01
N LYS A 262 -15.33 -33.15 5.99
CA LYS A 262 -14.85 -33.87 4.79
C LYS A 262 -14.35 -32.90 3.69
N VAL A 263 -14.65 -31.63 3.79
CA VAL A 263 -14.24 -30.62 2.81
C VAL A 263 -12.84 -30.12 3.17
N ILE A 264 -11.97 -30.04 2.17
CA ILE A 264 -10.66 -29.45 2.35
C ILE A 264 -10.83 -27.92 2.38
N VAL A 265 -10.48 -27.34 3.53
CA VAL A 265 -10.48 -25.89 3.73
C VAL A 265 -9.05 -25.41 3.94
N GLU A 266 -8.53 -24.67 2.99
CA GLU A 266 -7.17 -24.12 3.04
C GLU A 266 -7.19 -22.67 3.57
N LYS A 267 -6.13 -22.29 4.30
CA LYS A 267 -5.87 -20.88 4.66
C LYS A 267 -5.22 -20.21 3.45
N PRO A 268 -5.90 -19.25 2.79
CA PRO A 268 -5.33 -18.57 1.63
C PRO A 268 -4.28 -17.53 2.03
N THR A 269 -3.39 -17.21 1.11
CA THR A 269 -2.63 -15.95 1.13
C THR A 269 -3.51 -14.80 0.62
N ILE A 270 -3.11 -13.55 0.89
CA ILE A 270 -3.82 -12.38 0.34
C ILE A 270 -3.85 -12.43 -1.19
N ASP A 271 -2.75 -12.86 -1.85
CA ASP A 271 -2.74 -13.05 -3.31
C ASP A 271 -3.80 -14.04 -3.79
N GLN A 272 -4.00 -15.15 -3.07
CA GLN A 272 -5.03 -16.12 -3.42
C GLN A 272 -6.45 -15.56 -3.26
N ILE A 273 -6.69 -14.77 -2.19
CA ILE A 273 -7.97 -14.07 -2.01
C ILE A 273 -8.21 -13.12 -3.18
N MET A 274 -7.19 -12.32 -3.54
CA MET A 274 -7.28 -11.37 -4.65
C MET A 274 -7.57 -12.08 -5.98
N LEU A 275 -6.86 -13.18 -6.28
CA LEU A 275 -7.11 -13.98 -7.48
C LEU A 275 -8.54 -14.55 -7.53
N MET A 276 -9.10 -14.96 -6.38
CA MET A 276 -10.49 -15.44 -6.31
C MET A 276 -11.48 -14.31 -6.58
N ILE A 277 -11.22 -13.10 -6.09
CA ILE A 277 -12.06 -11.91 -6.35
C ILE A 277 -11.93 -11.45 -7.81
N MET A 278 -10.74 -11.61 -8.41
CA MET A 278 -10.46 -11.18 -9.78
C MET A 278 -11.11 -12.06 -10.85
N ASP A 279 -10.92 -13.37 -10.69
CA ASP A 279 -11.20 -14.38 -11.72
C ASP A 279 -12.43 -15.24 -11.40
N GLY A 280 -12.93 -15.13 -10.17
CA GLY A 280 -14.06 -15.93 -9.70
C GLY A 280 -15.40 -15.28 -10.03
N ASP A 281 -16.42 -16.14 -10.16
CA ASP A 281 -17.82 -15.70 -10.21
C ASP A 281 -18.27 -15.36 -8.78
N ARG A 282 -18.87 -14.21 -8.58
CA ARG A 282 -19.48 -13.84 -7.28
C ARG A 282 -20.72 -14.72 -7.04
N LEU A 283 -20.87 -15.25 -5.83
CA LEU A 283 -21.98 -16.10 -5.40
C LEU A 283 -23.09 -15.32 -4.70
#